data_b57a82b05dbbe6bf36e758a4ea38d8dd
#
_entry.id   b57a82b05dbbe6bf36e758a4ea38d8dd
#
_cell.length_a   1.000
_cell.length_b   1.000
_cell.length_c   1.000
_cell.angle_alpha   90.00
_cell.angle_beta   90.00
_cell.angle_gamma   90.00
#
_symmetry.space_group_name_H-M   'P 1'
#
loop_
_entity.id
_entity.type
_entity.pdbx_description
1 polymer ?
#
loop_
_entity_poly.entity_id
_entity_poly.type
_entity_poly.pdbx_seq_one_letter_code
_entity_poly.pdbx_strand_id
1 'polypeptide(L)'
;LQRLAAVQMVTLTPKRGAHVASPTVEEAQQIFRTRALLEVANLPDVLAHCQPPHLAALEGIIRQEQQAHEAYDGPAAIRHSANFHIQLQAISGNQVLTEMVTGLSQRSSLVIAAWGAPWRQGCRCNDHEQLVELLRQKALQPLSEALMHHFEHIVASLCFERAGECLPDFARLFASHKES
;
A
#
# COMPACT_ATOMS: atom_id res chain seq x y z
N LEU A 1 -17.52 6.55 -10.91
CA LEU A 1 -16.84 7.75 -10.41
C LEU A 1 -17.25 8.09 -8.97
N GLN A 2 -18.56 8.09 -8.63
CA GLN A 2 -19.02 8.39 -7.25
C GLN A 2 -18.42 7.47 -6.20
N ARG A 3 -18.28 6.16 -6.47
CA ARG A 3 -17.62 5.20 -5.55
C ARG A 3 -16.14 5.51 -5.35
N LEU A 4 -15.44 5.95 -6.40
CA LEU A 4 -14.04 6.37 -6.30
C LEU A 4 -13.89 7.70 -5.55
N ALA A 5 -14.85 8.60 -5.69
CA ALA A 5 -14.89 9.85 -4.93
C ALA A 5 -15.18 9.60 -3.45
N ALA A 6 -16.06 8.65 -3.12
CA ALA A 6 -16.37 8.28 -1.74
C ALA A 6 -15.15 7.74 -0.97
N VAL A 7 -14.23 7.05 -1.66
CA VAL A 7 -12.96 6.58 -1.09
C VAL A 7 -11.79 7.53 -1.36
N GLN A 8 -12.07 8.76 -1.79
CA GLN A 8 -11.08 9.82 -2.02
C GLN A 8 -9.97 9.48 -3.05
N MET A 9 -10.25 8.58 -3.97
CA MET A 9 -9.35 8.29 -5.09
C MET A 9 -9.51 9.25 -6.26
N VAL A 10 -10.66 9.93 -6.32
CA VAL A 10 -11.00 10.88 -7.38
C VAL A 10 -11.68 12.10 -6.74
N THR A 11 -11.30 13.28 -7.19
CA THR A 11 -11.97 14.54 -6.86
C THR A 11 -12.96 14.88 -7.97
N LEU A 12 -14.22 15.07 -7.60
CA LEU A 12 -15.27 15.53 -8.52
C LEU A 12 -15.35 17.06 -8.47
N THR A 13 -15.14 17.71 -9.61
CA THR A 13 -15.27 19.16 -9.72
C THR A 13 -16.49 19.50 -10.57
N PRO A 14 -17.50 20.25 -10.05
CA PRO A 14 -18.67 20.62 -10.81
C PRO A 14 -18.27 21.28 -12.14
N LYS A 15 -18.86 20.83 -13.24
CA LYS A 15 -18.62 21.29 -14.62
C LYS A 15 -17.21 21.06 -15.17
N ARG A 16 -16.27 20.49 -14.39
CA ARG A 16 -14.88 20.21 -14.83
C ARG A 16 -14.54 18.72 -14.86
N GLY A 17 -15.50 17.86 -14.44
CA GLY A 17 -15.33 16.42 -14.47
C GLY A 17 -14.68 15.83 -13.23
N ALA A 18 -13.94 14.73 -13.39
CA ALA A 18 -13.28 14.01 -12.34
C ALA A 18 -11.76 14.00 -12.55
N HIS A 19 -11.00 14.24 -11.50
CA HIS A 19 -9.55 14.19 -11.50
C HIS A 19 -9.08 13.15 -10.50
N VAL A 20 -7.97 12.46 -10.79
CA VAL A 20 -7.30 11.59 -9.80
C VAL A 20 -6.93 12.45 -8.60
N ALA A 21 -7.21 11.97 -7.40
CA ALA A 21 -6.86 12.70 -6.18
C ALA A 21 -5.33 12.82 -6.09
N SER A 22 -4.86 14.01 -5.72
CA SER A 22 -3.44 14.26 -5.47
C SER A 22 -3.29 14.57 -3.98
N PRO A 23 -2.88 13.57 -3.16
CA PRO A 23 -2.73 13.77 -1.73
C PRO A 23 -1.67 14.84 -1.43
N THR A 24 -1.92 15.70 -0.43
CA THR A 24 -0.89 16.61 0.07
C THR A 24 0.16 15.86 0.88
N VAL A 25 1.30 16.49 1.16
CA VAL A 25 2.35 15.93 2.02
C VAL A 25 1.81 15.59 3.40
N GLU A 26 1.04 16.51 3.99
CA GLU A 26 0.42 16.30 5.30
C GLU A 26 -0.57 15.13 5.28
N GLU A 27 -1.42 15.06 4.27
CA GLU A 27 -2.36 13.95 4.10
C GLU A 27 -1.64 12.62 3.90
N ALA A 28 -0.55 12.59 3.15
CA ALA A 28 0.29 11.42 2.97
C ALA A 28 0.82 10.88 4.31
N GLN A 29 1.37 11.77 5.14
CA GLN A 29 1.87 11.41 6.48
C GLN A 29 0.74 10.90 7.39
N GLN A 30 -0.42 11.55 7.37
CA GLN A 30 -1.58 11.13 8.15
C GLN A 30 -2.10 9.75 7.72
N ILE A 31 -2.14 9.46 6.42
CA ILE A 31 -2.55 8.14 5.90
C ILE A 31 -1.65 7.04 6.45
N PHE A 32 -0.34 7.16 6.30
CA PHE A 32 0.60 6.13 6.76
C PHE A 32 0.61 5.99 8.28
N ARG A 33 0.53 7.10 9.03
CA ARG A 33 0.41 7.06 10.48
C ARG A 33 -0.85 6.34 10.94
N THR A 34 -1.98 6.60 10.29
CA THR A 34 -3.25 5.94 10.62
C THR A 34 -3.20 4.46 10.29
N ARG A 35 -2.61 4.07 9.15
CA ARG A 35 -2.37 2.67 8.81
C ARG A 35 -1.54 1.97 9.86
N ALA A 36 -0.40 2.56 10.25
CA ALA A 36 0.48 1.99 11.27
C ALA A 36 -0.27 1.73 12.58
N LEU A 37 -1.06 2.70 13.05
CA LEU A 37 -1.85 2.54 14.28
C LEU A 37 -2.86 1.41 14.19
N LEU A 38 -3.65 1.35 13.11
CA LEU A 38 -4.70 0.33 12.95
C LEU A 38 -4.11 -1.05 12.71
N GLU A 39 -3.12 -1.15 11.82
CA GLU A 39 -2.56 -2.42 11.40
C GLU A 39 -1.74 -3.07 12.54
N VAL A 40 -0.99 -2.29 13.30
CA VAL A 40 -0.27 -2.81 14.47
C VAL A 40 -1.22 -3.22 15.59
N ALA A 41 -2.26 -2.42 15.88
CA ALA A 41 -3.24 -2.74 16.90
C ALA A 41 -4.00 -4.06 16.63
N ASN A 42 -4.13 -4.45 15.36
CA ASN A 42 -4.82 -5.68 14.95
C ASN A 42 -3.92 -6.93 14.95
N LEU A 43 -2.60 -6.80 15.09
CA LEU A 43 -1.68 -7.94 15.03
C LEU A 43 -1.94 -9.05 16.06
N PRO A 44 -2.36 -8.77 17.29
CA PRO A 44 -2.71 -9.84 18.24
C PRO A 44 -3.80 -10.77 17.69
N ASP A 45 -4.85 -10.21 17.08
CA ASP A 45 -5.94 -10.98 16.48
C ASP A 45 -5.50 -11.69 15.21
N VAL A 46 -4.65 -11.05 14.39
CA VAL A 46 -4.02 -11.68 13.22
C VAL A 46 -3.22 -12.91 13.66
N LEU A 47 -2.39 -12.80 14.69
CA LEU A 47 -1.58 -13.92 15.20
C LEU A 47 -2.44 -15.05 15.78
N ALA A 48 -3.55 -14.71 16.44
CA ALA A 48 -4.46 -15.69 17.00
C ALA A 48 -5.16 -16.55 15.92
N HIS A 49 -5.47 -15.94 14.78
CA HIS A 49 -6.22 -16.59 13.70
C HIS A 49 -5.35 -17.09 12.53
N CYS A 50 -4.05 -16.75 12.52
CA CYS A 50 -3.16 -17.13 11.45
C CYS A 50 -2.96 -18.65 11.38
N GLN A 51 -3.20 -19.21 10.19
CA GLN A 51 -3.06 -20.62 9.86
C GLN A 51 -2.12 -20.79 8.64
N PRO A 52 -1.54 -22.00 8.41
CA PRO A 52 -0.63 -22.22 7.30
C PRO A 52 -1.15 -21.78 5.91
N PRO A 53 -2.44 -21.92 5.55
CA PRO A 53 -2.94 -21.40 4.29
C PRO A 53 -2.84 -19.89 4.15
N HIS A 54 -2.96 -19.14 5.27
CA HIS A 54 -2.82 -17.68 5.24
C HIS A 54 -1.37 -17.28 4.93
N LEU A 55 -0.39 -17.96 5.53
CA LEU A 55 1.04 -17.74 5.24
C LEU A 55 1.35 -18.01 3.77
N ALA A 56 0.86 -19.13 3.23
CA ALA A 56 1.05 -19.48 1.82
C ALA A 56 0.41 -18.45 0.87
N ALA A 57 -0.76 -17.90 1.22
CA ALA A 57 -1.41 -16.84 0.46
C ALA A 57 -0.58 -15.55 0.45
N LEU A 58 -0.09 -15.11 1.63
CA LEU A 58 0.78 -13.94 1.75
C LEU A 58 2.08 -14.09 0.96
N GLU A 59 2.73 -15.25 1.05
CA GLU A 59 3.93 -15.57 0.24
C GLU A 59 3.64 -15.54 -1.26
N GLY A 60 2.44 -15.97 -1.66
CA GLY A 60 1.98 -15.88 -3.05
C GLY A 60 1.92 -14.43 -3.54
N ILE A 61 1.41 -13.52 -2.70
CA ILE A 61 1.34 -12.08 -3.01
C ILE A 61 2.74 -11.47 -3.10
N ILE A 62 3.63 -11.82 -2.18
CA ILE A 62 5.03 -11.34 -2.21
C ILE A 62 5.73 -11.76 -3.51
N ARG A 63 5.56 -13.01 -3.95
CA ARG A 63 6.11 -13.45 -5.25
C ARG A 63 5.57 -12.65 -6.43
N GLN A 64 4.28 -12.30 -6.44
CA GLN A 64 3.70 -11.44 -7.47
C GLN A 64 4.26 -10.02 -7.42
N GLU A 65 4.47 -9.48 -6.23
CA GLU A 65 5.09 -8.17 -6.04
C GLU A 65 6.54 -8.17 -6.56
N GLN A 66 7.32 -9.19 -6.23
CA GLN A 66 8.70 -9.36 -6.73
C GLN A 66 8.76 -9.44 -8.25
N GLN A 67 7.89 -10.26 -8.87
CA GLN A 67 7.79 -10.37 -10.32
C GLN A 67 7.44 -9.03 -10.98
N ALA A 68 6.54 -8.25 -10.36
CA ALA A 68 6.21 -6.91 -10.84
C ALA A 68 7.41 -5.96 -10.76
N HIS A 69 8.21 -6.03 -9.70
CA HIS A 69 9.45 -5.24 -9.58
C HIS A 69 10.49 -5.64 -10.62
N GLU A 70 10.69 -6.94 -10.85
CA GLU A 70 11.62 -7.46 -11.87
C GLU A 70 11.19 -7.06 -13.29
N ALA A 71 9.88 -6.99 -13.53
CA ALA A 71 9.30 -6.54 -14.79
C ALA A 71 9.24 -4.99 -14.92
N TYR A 72 9.68 -4.24 -13.92
CA TYR A 72 9.55 -2.77 -13.85
C TYR A 72 8.09 -2.29 -13.95
N ASP A 73 7.11 -3.13 -13.57
CA ASP A 73 5.70 -2.77 -13.48
C ASP A 73 5.38 -2.15 -12.10
N GLY A 74 5.74 -0.87 -11.94
CA GLY A 74 5.49 -0.13 -10.70
C GLY A 74 4.03 -0.14 -10.26
N PRO A 75 3.04 0.10 -11.14
CA PRO A 75 1.63 0.00 -10.78
C PRO A 75 1.22 -1.38 -10.26
N ALA A 76 1.72 -2.48 -10.84
CA ALA A 76 1.46 -3.82 -10.34
C ALA A 76 2.11 -4.06 -8.98
N ALA A 77 3.37 -3.63 -8.79
CA ALA A 77 4.07 -3.74 -7.51
C ALA A 77 3.29 -3.03 -6.40
N ILE A 78 2.85 -1.79 -6.62
CA ILE A 78 2.04 -1.03 -5.66
C ILE A 78 0.73 -1.75 -5.32
N ARG A 79 0.05 -2.34 -6.32
CA ARG A 79 -1.18 -3.11 -6.09
C ARG A 79 -0.94 -4.35 -5.24
N HIS A 80 0.12 -5.10 -5.51
CA HIS A 80 0.46 -6.31 -4.76
C HIS A 80 0.87 -5.96 -3.32
N SER A 81 1.66 -4.91 -3.12
CA SER A 81 2.00 -4.39 -1.81
C SER A 81 0.74 -4.02 -1.00
N ALA A 82 -0.17 -3.24 -1.58
CA ALA A 82 -1.43 -2.89 -0.92
C ALA A 82 -2.27 -4.13 -0.58
N ASN A 83 -2.35 -5.11 -1.51
CA ASN A 83 -3.08 -6.34 -1.29
C ASN A 83 -2.46 -7.20 -0.18
N PHE A 84 -1.13 -7.21 -0.05
CA PHE A 84 -0.45 -7.89 1.06
C PHE A 84 -0.97 -7.40 2.42
N HIS A 85 -0.99 -6.09 2.65
CA HIS A 85 -1.48 -5.51 3.89
C HIS A 85 -2.96 -5.81 4.14
N ILE A 86 -3.81 -5.71 3.11
CA ILE A 86 -5.24 -6.02 3.22
C ILE A 86 -5.44 -7.48 3.63
N GLN A 87 -4.74 -8.42 2.98
CA GLN A 87 -4.85 -9.85 3.28
C GLN A 87 -4.27 -10.19 4.67
N LEU A 88 -3.16 -9.56 5.06
CA LEU A 88 -2.60 -9.71 6.40
C LEU A 88 -3.62 -9.31 7.48
N GLN A 89 -4.27 -8.15 7.33
CA GLN A 89 -5.23 -7.66 8.30
C GLN A 89 -6.55 -8.47 8.30
N ALA A 90 -6.95 -8.99 7.15
CA ALA A 90 -8.15 -9.82 7.03
C ALA A 90 -8.07 -11.14 7.82
N ILE A 91 -6.87 -11.64 8.11
CA ILE A 91 -6.66 -12.86 8.93
C ILE A 91 -7.32 -12.75 10.30
N SER A 92 -7.40 -11.54 10.89
CA SER A 92 -8.05 -11.33 12.19
C SER A 92 -9.54 -11.64 12.21
N GLY A 93 -10.20 -11.65 11.04
CA GLY A 93 -11.66 -11.76 10.92
C GLY A 93 -12.41 -10.47 11.25
N ASN A 94 -11.72 -9.38 11.64
CA ASN A 94 -12.34 -8.08 11.90
C ASN A 94 -12.63 -7.36 10.55
N GLN A 95 -13.84 -7.57 10.05
CA GLN A 95 -14.24 -7.07 8.75
C GLN A 95 -14.29 -5.53 8.69
N VAL A 96 -14.72 -4.88 9.77
CA VAL A 96 -14.79 -3.42 9.86
C VAL A 96 -13.38 -2.82 9.74
N LEU A 97 -12.41 -3.36 10.48
CA LEU A 97 -11.02 -2.92 10.40
C LEU A 97 -10.43 -3.20 9.01
N THR A 98 -10.70 -4.36 8.44
CA THR A 98 -10.24 -4.74 7.09
C THR A 98 -10.75 -3.77 6.02
N GLU A 99 -12.00 -3.33 6.10
CA GLU A 99 -12.57 -2.32 5.20
C GLU A 99 -11.88 -0.96 5.36
N MET A 100 -11.59 -0.53 6.60
CA MET A 100 -10.85 0.71 6.87
C MET A 100 -9.43 0.65 6.30
N VAL A 101 -8.71 -0.44 6.55
CA VAL A 101 -7.36 -0.65 6.01
C VAL A 101 -7.38 -0.73 4.49
N THR A 102 -8.40 -1.35 3.89
CA THR A 102 -8.55 -1.39 2.43
C THR A 102 -8.63 0.02 1.84
N GLY A 103 -9.48 0.89 2.39
CA GLY A 103 -9.61 2.27 1.94
C GLY A 103 -8.30 3.07 2.12
N LEU A 104 -7.64 2.93 3.25
CA LEU A 104 -6.36 3.58 3.53
C LEU A 104 -5.23 3.04 2.62
N SER A 105 -5.20 1.73 2.34
CA SER A 105 -4.21 1.12 1.44
C SER A 105 -4.37 1.62 0.01
N GLN A 106 -5.60 1.80 -0.47
CA GLN A 106 -5.87 2.40 -1.78
C GLN A 106 -5.38 3.85 -1.83
N ARG A 107 -5.63 4.65 -0.79
CA ARG A 107 -5.14 6.03 -0.71
C ARG A 107 -3.62 6.09 -0.63
N SER A 108 -2.97 5.22 0.15
CA SER A 108 -1.51 5.15 0.22
C SER A 108 -0.88 4.72 -1.12
N SER A 109 -1.56 3.91 -1.93
CA SER A 109 -1.12 3.61 -3.30
C SER A 109 -1.05 4.86 -4.18
N LEU A 110 -2.02 5.79 -4.04
CA LEU A 110 -1.96 7.09 -4.72
C LEU A 110 -0.81 7.96 -4.22
N VAL A 111 -0.55 7.95 -2.91
CA VAL A 111 0.60 8.67 -2.33
C VAL A 111 1.92 8.15 -2.92
N ILE A 112 2.11 6.82 -2.94
CA ILE A 112 3.32 6.20 -3.50
C ILE A 112 3.45 6.51 -4.99
N ALA A 113 2.36 6.47 -5.75
CA ALA A 113 2.37 6.80 -7.18
C ALA A 113 2.70 8.28 -7.43
N ALA A 114 2.24 9.19 -6.58
CA ALA A 114 2.48 10.63 -6.71
C ALA A 114 3.87 11.06 -6.25
N TRP A 115 4.35 10.52 -5.14
CA TRP A 115 5.53 11.00 -4.43
C TRP A 115 6.68 9.99 -4.39
N GLY A 116 6.46 8.74 -4.81
CA GLY A 116 7.51 7.71 -4.87
C GLY A 116 8.57 8.05 -5.92
N ALA A 117 9.82 7.68 -5.65
CA ALA A 117 10.88 7.81 -6.64
C ALA A 117 10.61 6.84 -7.82
N PRO A 118 10.83 7.27 -9.09
CA PRO A 118 10.50 6.47 -10.27
C PRO A 118 11.10 5.05 -10.29
N TRP A 119 12.23 4.86 -9.62
CA TRP A 119 13.01 3.62 -9.58
C TRP A 119 12.93 2.88 -8.22
N ARG A 120 12.21 3.46 -7.25
CA ARG A 120 12.04 2.91 -5.90
C ARG A 120 10.57 2.93 -5.48
N GLN A 121 9.67 2.80 -6.45
CA GLN A 121 8.24 2.78 -6.16
C GLN A 121 7.89 1.50 -5.41
N GLY A 122 7.54 1.67 -4.16
CA GLY A 122 7.07 0.59 -3.32
C GLY A 122 8.03 0.20 -2.20
N CYS A 123 7.52 -0.67 -1.38
CA CYS A 123 8.18 -1.37 -0.32
C CYS A 123 9.35 -2.21 -0.87
N ARG A 124 10.38 -2.42 -0.08
CA ARG A 124 11.34 -3.48 -0.36
C ARG A 124 10.63 -4.80 -0.12
N CYS A 125 10.62 -5.70 -1.11
CA CYS A 125 9.98 -7.02 -0.96
C CYS A 125 10.49 -7.78 0.28
N ASN A 126 11.74 -7.55 0.69
CA ASN A 126 12.33 -8.13 1.88
C ASN A 126 11.59 -7.73 3.18
N ASP A 127 10.96 -6.55 3.24
CA ASP A 127 10.21 -6.13 4.43
C ASP A 127 8.97 -7.02 4.61
N HIS A 128 8.24 -7.33 3.53
CA HIS A 128 7.09 -8.24 3.58
C HIS A 128 7.49 -9.68 3.91
N GLU A 129 8.61 -10.17 3.38
CA GLU A 129 9.15 -11.49 3.73
C GLU A 129 9.46 -11.59 5.23
N GLN A 130 10.07 -10.54 5.78
CA GLN A 130 10.34 -10.44 7.22
C GLN A 130 9.05 -10.48 8.04
N LEU A 131 8.02 -9.75 7.63
CA LEU A 131 6.73 -9.75 8.32
C LEU A 131 6.10 -11.16 8.34
N VAL A 132 6.13 -11.89 7.22
CA VAL A 132 5.60 -13.25 7.13
C VAL A 132 6.41 -14.20 8.02
N GLU A 133 7.73 -14.07 8.09
CA GLU A 133 8.55 -14.92 8.95
C GLU A 133 8.26 -14.66 10.42
N LEU A 134 8.13 -13.39 10.84
CA LEU A 134 7.76 -13.04 12.21
C LEU A 134 6.33 -13.49 12.57
N LEU A 135 5.41 -13.44 11.60
CA LEU A 135 4.05 -13.97 11.75
C LEU A 135 4.07 -15.49 11.97
N ARG A 136 4.91 -16.23 11.20
CA ARG A 136 5.11 -17.66 11.35
C ARG A 136 5.65 -18.02 12.73
N GLN A 137 6.57 -17.23 13.24
CA GLN A 137 7.17 -17.38 14.57
C GLN A 137 6.23 -16.96 15.71
N LYS A 138 5.08 -16.36 15.39
CA LYS A 138 4.14 -15.76 16.35
C LYS A 138 4.80 -14.73 17.27
N ALA A 139 5.77 -14.00 16.77
CA ALA A 139 6.58 -13.04 17.49
C ALA A 139 5.93 -11.66 17.50
N LEU A 140 4.93 -11.42 18.34
CA LEU A 140 4.09 -10.19 18.33
C LEU A 140 4.93 -8.91 18.40
N GLN A 141 5.82 -8.79 19.38
CA GLN A 141 6.58 -7.56 19.56
C GLN A 141 7.51 -7.27 18.37
N PRO A 142 8.36 -8.22 17.91
CA PRO A 142 9.17 -8.00 16.71
C PRO A 142 8.34 -7.74 15.46
N LEU A 143 7.17 -8.39 15.30
CA LEU A 143 6.27 -8.16 14.17
C LEU A 143 5.70 -6.74 14.19
N SER A 144 5.32 -6.24 15.37
CA SER A 144 4.81 -4.88 15.54
C SER A 144 5.88 -3.84 15.19
N GLU A 145 7.11 -4.03 15.67
CA GLU A 145 8.24 -3.17 15.39
C GLU A 145 8.60 -3.18 13.89
N ALA A 146 8.65 -4.36 13.28
CA ALA A 146 8.93 -4.50 11.85
C ALA A 146 7.86 -3.80 10.99
N LEU A 147 6.59 -3.93 11.34
CA LEU A 147 5.50 -3.28 10.61
C LEU A 147 5.53 -1.76 10.77
N MET A 148 5.86 -1.24 11.95
CA MET A 148 6.07 0.20 12.17
C MET A 148 7.22 0.72 11.30
N HIS A 149 8.38 0.07 11.36
CA HIS A 149 9.55 0.41 10.55
C HIS A 149 9.27 0.37 9.05
N HIS A 150 8.51 -0.62 8.59
CA HIS A 150 8.08 -0.70 7.20
C HIS A 150 7.36 0.59 6.74
N PHE A 151 6.39 1.08 7.52
CA PHE A 151 5.72 2.33 7.19
C PHE A 151 6.62 3.56 7.26
N GLU A 152 7.53 3.61 8.24
CA GLU A 152 8.53 4.68 8.35
C GLU A 152 9.46 4.70 7.12
N HIS A 153 9.92 3.54 6.65
CA HIS A 153 10.74 3.42 5.44
C HIS A 153 10.00 3.90 4.19
N ILE A 154 8.71 3.55 4.05
CA ILE A 154 7.92 4.04 2.92
C ILE A 154 7.87 5.57 2.96
N VAL A 155 7.47 6.17 4.09
CA VAL A 155 7.36 7.63 4.22
C VAL A 155 8.70 8.31 3.96
N ALA A 156 9.80 7.77 4.49
CA ALA A 156 11.15 8.29 4.26
C ALA A 156 11.62 8.18 2.80
N SER A 157 11.04 7.25 2.02
CA SER A 157 11.34 7.09 0.59
C SER A 157 10.58 8.05 -0.32
N LEU A 158 9.59 8.78 0.20
CA LEU A 158 8.78 9.71 -0.57
C LEU A 158 9.53 11.02 -0.82
N CYS A 159 9.54 11.47 -2.07
CA CYS A 159 10.24 12.70 -2.50
C CYS A 159 9.28 13.89 -2.47
N PHE A 160 9.01 14.44 -1.31
CA PHE A 160 8.10 15.57 -1.13
C PHE A 160 8.63 16.91 -1.67
N GLU A 161 9.94 17.02 -1.91
CA GLU A 161 10.57 18.25 -2.43
C GLU A 161 10.22 18.53 -3.90
N ARG A 162 9.63 17.56 -4.60
CA ARG A 162 9.21 17.70 -6.01
C ARG A 162 7.93 18.51 -6.22
N ALA A 163 7.40 19.17 -5.21
CA ALA A 163 6.15 19.95 -5.29
C ALA A 163 6.18 21.12 -6.30
N GLY A 164 7.30 21.36 -6.98
CA GLY A 164 7.45 22.36 -8.06
C GLY A 164 7.80 21.79 -9.44
N GLU A 165 8.18 20.51 -9.55
CA GLU A 165 8.63 19.94 -10.82
C GLU A 165 7.93 18.62 -11.11
N CYS A 166 7.00 18.66 -12.06
CA CYS A 166 6.43 17.50 -12.76
C CYS A 166 5.49 16.62 -11.96
N LEU A 167 4.20 16.92 -12.04
CA LEU A 167 3.16 15.89 -11.86
C LEU A 167 3.51 14.72 -12.79
N PRO A 168 3.49 13.46 -12.31
CA PRO A 168 3.69 12.31 -13.19
C PRO A 168 2.68 12.39 -14.33
N ASP A 169 3.17 12.32 -15.56
CA ASP A 169 2.32 12.26 -16.74
C ASP A 169 1.61 10.91 -16.75
N PHE A 170 0.46 10.88 -16.08
CA PHE A 170 -0.39 9.69 -16.02
C PHE A 170 -0.80 9.19 -17.40
N ALA A 171 -0.84 10.08 -18.41
CA ALA A 171 -1.10 9.67 -19.80
C ALA A 171 0.03 8.79 -20.34
N ARG A 172 1.29 9.04 -19.97
CA ARG A 172 2.44 8.20 -20.34
C ARG A 172 2.45 6.86 -19.59
N LEU A 173 2.05 6.83 -18.32
CA LEU A 173 1.97 5.59 -17.54
C LEU A 173 0.93 4.60 -18.08
N PHE A 174 -0.10 5.10 -18.76
CA PHE A 174 -1.17 4.29 -19.36
C PHE A 174 -1.09 4.15 -20.88
N ALA A 175 -0.16 4.84 -21.55
CA ALA A 175 -0.03 4.78 -23.01
C ALA A 175 0.66 3.50 -23.53
N SER A 176 1.41 2.78 -22.68
CA SER A 176 2.16 1.59 -23.09
C SER A 176 1.31 0.32 -23.30
N HIS A 177 -0.02 0.40 -23.19
CA HIS A 177 -0.94 -0.74 -23.37
C HIS A 177 -1.80 -0.66 -24.64
N LYS A 178 -1.43 0.17 -25.62
CA LYS A 178 -2.19 0.30 -26.90
C LYS A 178 -1.52 -0.27 -28.14
N GLU A 179 -0.40 -0.97 -28.01
CA GLU A 179 0.21 -1.65 -29.15
C GLU A 179 0.51 -3.11 -28.81
N SER A 180 -0.47 -3.96 -28.96
CA SER A 180 -0.34 -5.39 -29.33
C SER A 180 -1.69 -5.92 -29.78
#